data_c4f37395569d92312e1c14f791cf53e4
#
_entry.id   c4f37395569d92312e1c14f791cf53e4
#
_cell.length_a   1.000
_cell.length_b   1.000
_cell.length_c   1.000
_cell.angle_alpha   90.00
_cell.angle_beta   90.00
_cell.angle_gamma   90.00
#
_symmetry.space_group_name_H-M   'P 1'
#
loop_
_entity.id
_entity.type
_entity.pdbx_description
1 polymer ?
#
loop_
_entity_poly.entity_id
_entity_poly.type
_entity_poly.pdbx_seq_one_letter_code
_entity_poly.pdbx_strand_id
1 'polypeptide(L)'
;MPELIVTKDIDVPGIDALEVYRQYGGYEALAKALSEYQPDDIVELIKKSGLRGRGGAGFPTGMKWGFLAKNDRPRYLCCNADESEPGTCKDRMLMELIPHRLVEGVIITSYACRVTTAFIYVRGELAKAGRQVERAVQEAYDAGLIGKNILGSDYSLDVIVHRGAGAYICGEESALMESLEGRRGYPRLKPPFPAVVGLYGGPTVINNCETLSTVPAVITGGADWYASFGTEKSKGTRIFCLSGHVKKPGNYELPLGTPLRTLIYDEQYGGGILGDRELKAIIPGGSSTFILGPDKVDTPLDFESIATAGSMLGSGGTVILNEDTCIVGAILRMTEFYRDESCGKCTPCREGTYWLTEILERLEHGHGTQKDIDLLVDICDNISGKSFCPLGDAATSSITSGVKLFRKEFEYHVEHGHCMVGSGRAHGQVAASNGASLHAAAR
;
A
#
# COMPACT_ATOMS: atom_id res chain seq x y z
N MET A 1 4.18 23.88 -8.39
CA MET A 1 3.81 22.47 -8.09
C MET A 1 5.10 21.73 -7.73
N PRO A 2 5.07 20.81 -6.79
CA PRO A 2 6.26 19.99 -6.54
C PRO A 2 6.60 19.19 -7.79
N GLU A 3 7.87 18.82 -7.94
CA GLU A 3 8.32 17.98 -9.03
C GLU A 3 7.74 16.57 -8.89
N LEU A 4 7.06 16.08 -9.93
CA LEU A 4 6.53 14.72 -9.99
C LEU A 4 7.62 13.76 -10.45
N ILE A 5 7.83 12.70 -9.72
CA ILE A 5 8.87 11.68 -9.99
C ILE A 5 8.25 10.42 -10.58
N VAL A 6 7.31 9.83 -9.85
CA VAL A 6 6.70 8.55 -10.21
C VAL A 6 5.51 8.77 -11.14
N THR A 7 4.74 9.83 -10.92
CA THR A 7 3.56 10.17 -11.74
C THR A 7 3.88 11.17 -12.85
N LYS A 8 5.15 11.51 -13.06
CA LYS A 8 5.57 12.32 -14.21
C LYS A 8 5.06 11.67 -15.50
N ASP A 9 4.50 12.49 -16.37
CA ASP A 9 3.96 12.11 -17.68
C ASP A 9 2.69 11.21 -17.63
N ILE A 10 2.10 10.96 -16.45
CA ILE A 10 0.95 10.04 -16.30
C ILE A 10 -0.30 10.52 -17.07
N ASP A 11 -0.42 11.83 -17.31
CA ASP A 11 -1.53 12.45 -18.02
C ASP A 11 -1.31 12.52 -19.55
N VAL A 12 -0.17 12.03 -20.05
CA VAL A 12 0.11 12.01 -21.49
C VAL A 12 -0.75 10.94 -22.18
N PRO A 13 -1.55 11.31 -23.18
CA PRO A 13 -2.38 10.34 -23.88
C PRO A 13 -1.55 9.20 -24.51
N GLY A 14 -1.89 7.96 -24.20
CA GLY A 14 -1.20 6.78 -24.74
C GLY A 14 0.13 6.44 -24.08
N ILE A 15 0.51 7.07 -22.96
CA ILE A 15 1.75 6.79 -22.25
C ILE A 15 1.86 5.34 -21.76
N ASP A 16 0.76 4.63 -21.71
CA ASP A 16 0.67 3.22 -21.39
C ASP A 16 1.16 2.28 -22.50
N ALA A 17 1.45 2.81 -23.72
CA ALA A 17 2.04 2.09 -24.83
C ALA A 17 3.56 2.34 -24.89
N LEU A 18 4.34 1.31 -25.24
CA LEU A 18 5.80 1.36 -25.30
C LEU A 18 6.33 2.49 -26.20
N GLU A 19 5.73 2.69 -27.36
CA GLU A 19 6.17 3.70 -28.32
C GLU A 19 6.09 5.10 -27.72
N VAL A 20 4.96 5.45 -27.10
CA VAL A 20 4.77 6.75 -26.47
C VAL A 20 5.67 6.89 -25.25
N TYR A 21 5.75 5.85 -24.39
CA TYR A 21 6.60 5.86 -23.20
C TYR A 21 8.07 6.16 -23.58
N ARG A 22 8.58 5.58 -24.67
CA ARG A 22 9.93 5.86 -25.17
C ARG A 22 10.12 7.32 -25.62
N GLN A 23 9.13 7.96 -26.23
CA GLN A 23 9.19 9.37 -26.64
C GLN A 23 9.38 10.32 -25.44
N TYR A 24 8.99 9.88 -24.25
CA TYR A 24 9.15 10.62 -22.99
C TYR A 24 10.35 10.12 -22.12
N GLY A 25 11.33 9.47 -22.74
CA GLY A 25 12.56 9.01 -22.08
C GLY A 25 12.43 7.63 -21.42
N GLY A 26 11.36 6.90 -21.71
CA GLY A 26 11.17 5.55 -21.18
C GLY A 26 12.25 4.59 -21.66
N TYR A 27 12.72 3.74 -20.74
CA TYR A 27 13.82 2.78 -20.90
C TYR A 27 15.23 3.39 -21.08
N GLU A 28 15.38 4.72 -21.03
CA GLU A 28 16.71 5.35 -20.98
C GLU A 28 17.44 5.01 -19.67
N ALA A 29 16.70 4.92 -18.56
CA ALA A 29 17.26 4.48 -17.29
C ALA A 29 17.77 3.04 -17.36
N LEU A 30 17.06 2.14 -18.03
CA LEU A 30 17.53 0.77 -18.25
C LEU A 30 18.80 0.73 -19.11
N ALA A 31 18.82 1.47 -20.23
CA ALA A 31 19.99 1.55 -21.09
C ALA A 31 21.22 2.06 -20.32
N LYS A 32 21.04 3.13 -19.53
CA LYS A 32 22.08 3.69 -18.65
C LYS A 32 22.54 2.69 -17.59
N ALA A 33 21.58 1.98 -16.95
CA ALA A 33 21.89 0.99 -15.93
C ALA A 33 22.76 -0.15 -16.45
N LEU A 34 22.49 -0.64 -17.66
CA LEU A 34 23.24 -1.75 -18.26
C LEU A 34 24.59 -1.32 -18.85
N SER A 35 24.73 -0.07 -19.31
CA SER A 35 25.96 0.40 -19.96
C SER A 35 26.96 1.06 -19.02
N GLU A 36 26.48 1.75 -17.96
CA GLU A 36 27.32 2.59 -17.11
C GLU A 36 27.56 2.02 -15.70
N TYR A 37 26.74 1.05 -15.25
CA TYR A 37 26.80 0.55 -13.88
C TYR A 37 27.02 -0.96 -13.81
N GLN A 38 27.81 -1.38 -12.84
CA GLN A 38 27.77 -2.76 -12.39
C GLN A 38 26.59 -2.98 -11.42
N PRO A 39 26.07 -4.21 -11.27
CA PRO A 39 24.97 -4.49 -10.36
C PRO A 39 25.12 -3.92 -8.95
N ASP A 40 26.31 -4.05 -8.36
CA ASP A 40 26.58 -3.56 -7.00
C ASP A 40 26.59 -2.02 -6.93
N ASP A 41 26.99 -1.31 -8.01
CA ASP A 41 26.96 0.16 -8.07
C ASP A 41 25.52 0.68 -7.99
N ILE A 42 24.57 -0.01 -8.62
CA ILE A 42 23.14 0.34 -8.54
C ILE A 42 22.63 0.13 -7.11
N VAL A 43 23.00 -0.97 -6.45
CA VAL A 43 22.66 -1.20 -5.05
C VAL A 43 23.15 -0.04 -4.16
N GLU A 44 24.39 0.39 -4.33
CA GLU A 44 24.95 1.51 -3.57
C GLU A 44 24.30 2.86 -3.95
N LEU A 45 23.97 3.07 -5.24
CA LEU A 45 23.21 4.25 -5.68
C LEU A 45 21.83 4.33 -4.99
N ILE A 46 21.10 3.22 -4.94
CA ILE A 46 19.80 3.14 -4.26
C ILE A 46 19.94 3.29 -2.74
N LYS A 47 21.00 2.78 -2.12
CA LYS A 47 21.31 3.06 -0.70
C LYS A 47 21.54 4.56 -0.46
N LYS A 48 22.40 5.17 -1.28
CA LYS A 48 22.73 6.60 -1.18
C LYS A 48 21.51 7.49 -1.41
N SER A 49 20.60 7.11 -2.30
CA SER A 49 19.37 7.87 -2.56
C SER A 49 18.42 7.94 -1.35
N GLY A 50 18.57 7.03 -0.39
CA GLY A 50 17.67 6.92 0.74
C GLY A 50 16.26 6.45 0.39
N LEU A 51 16.04 5.85 -0.79
CA LEU A 51 14.75 5.29 -1.17
C LEU A 51 14.29 4.23 -0.17
N ARG A 52 13.14 4.46 0.44
CA ARG A 52 12.49 3.53 1.36
C ARG A 52 11.29 2.87 0.68
N GLY A 53 10.95 1.65 1.10
CA GLY A 53 9.79 0.92 0.59
C GLY A 53 8.48 1.71 0.73
N ARG A 54 7.65 1.68 -0.32
CA ARG A 54 6.36 2.38 -0.41
C ARG A 54 5.16 1.47 -0.11
N GLY A 55 5.41 0.20 0.21
CA GLY A 55 4.35 -0.78 0.51
C GLY A 55 3.77 -0.74 1.93
N GLY A 56 4.36 0.01 2.86
CA GLY A 56 3.88 0.13 4.24
C GLY A 56 5.01 0.32 5.25
N ALA A 57 5.84 -0.67 5.46
CA ALA A 57 6.88 -0.69 6.51
C ALA A 57 8.03 0.31 6.33
N GLY A 58 8.23 0.87 5.13
CA GLY A 58 9.25 1.90 4.90
C GLY A 58 10.70 1.42 5.09
N PHE A 59 11.00 0.14 4.90
CA PHE A 59 12.36 -0.37 5.03
C PHE A 59 13.27 0.18 3.91
N PRO A 60 14.55 0.54 4.20
CA PRO A 60 15.46 1.06 3.18
C PRO A 60 15.69 0.07 2.04
N THR A 61 15.35 0.47 0.81
CA THR A 61 15.30 -0.42 -0.37
C THR A 61 16.67 -0.98 -0.72
N GLY A 62 17.70 -0.14 -0.82
CA GLY A 62 19.03 -0.58 -1.16
C GLY A 62 19.68 -1.48 -0.09
N MET A 63 19.35 -1.28 1.19
CA MET A 63 19.77 -2.22 2.25
C MET A 63 19.13 -3.59 2.08
N LYS A 64 17.84 -3.63 1.76
CA LYS A 64 17.11 -4.89 1.49
C LYS A 64 17.76 -5.68 0.35
N TRP A 65 18.17 -5.00 -0.73
CA TRP A 65 18.86 -5.62 -1.85
C TRP A 65 20.24 -6.17 -1.45
N GLY A 66 20.96 -5.44 -0.60
CA GLY A 66 22.26 -5.86 -0.09
C GLY A 66 22.25 -7.10 0.80
N PHE A 67 21.09 -7.50 1.33
CA PHE A 67 20.95 -8.70 2.18
C PHE A 67 20.82 -10.00 1.39
N LEU A 68 20.69 -9.95 0.06
CA LEU A 68 20.59 -11.16 -0.73
C LEU A 68 21.79 -12.08 -0.51
N ALA A 69 21.51 -13.33 -0.15
CA ALA A 69 22.54 -14.32 0.10
C ALA A 69 23.41 -14.54 -1.16
N LYS A 70 24.73 -14.57 -0.95
CA LYS A 70 25.70 -14.87 -2.01
C LYS A 70 25.93 -16.37 -2.06
N ASN A 71 25.09 -17.06 -2.84
CA ASN A 71 25.17 -18.50 -3.08
C ASN A 71 24.82 -18.78 -4.55
N ASP A 72 24.94 -20.03 -4.97
CA ASP A 72 24.74 -20.48 -6.37
C ASP A 72 23.26 -20.77 -6.71
N ARG A 73 22.32 -20.48 -5.79
CA ARG A 73 20.90 -20.70 -6.06
C ARG A 73 20.34 -19.57 -6.95
N PRO A 74 19.35 -19.87 -7.79
CA PRO A 74 18.62 -18.85 -8.54
C PRO A 74 18.08 -17.77 -7.61
N ARG A 75 18.18 -16.52 -8.03
CA ARG A 75 17.63 -15.37 -7.31
C ARG A 75 16.36 -14.90 -7.95
N TYR A 76 15.43 -14.46 -7.13
CA TYR A 76 14.10 -14.01 -7.56
C TYR A 76 13.82 -12.58 -7.12
N LEU A 77 13.06 -11.87 -7.96
CA LEU A 77 12.39 -10.62 -7.60
C LEU A 77 10.87 -10.87 -7.62
N CYS A 78 10.19 -10.48 -6.55
CA CYS A 78 8.74 -10.40 -6.54
C CYS A 78 8.33 -8.93 -6.42
N CYS A 79 7.74 -8.38 -7.47
CA CYS A 79 7.00 -7.14 -7.38
C CYS A 79 5.68 -7.43 -6.67
N ASN A 80 5.52 -6.85 -5.49
CA ASN A 80 4.28 -6.91 -4.75
C ASN A 80 3.32 -5.83 -5.28
N ALA A 81 2.42 -6.23 -6.14
CA ALA A 81 1.31 -5.46 -6.69
C ALA A 81 -0.06 -5.99 -6.18
N ASP A 82 -0.03 -6.68 -5.01
CA ASP A 82 -1.22 -7.09 -4.27
C ASP A 82 -1.71 -5.91 -3.40
N GLU A 83 -2.18 -4.86 -4.06
CA GLU A 83 -2.70 -3.66 -3.40
C GLU A 83 -4.09 -3.93 -2.85
N SER A 84 -4.17 -4.21 -1.57
CA SER A 84 -5.39 -4.65 -0.90
C SER A 84 -5.70 -3.85 0.37
N GLU A 85 -4.81 -2.94 0.79
CA GLU A 85 -4.99 -2.11 1.98
C GLU A 85 -6.14 -1.11 1.79
N PRO A 86 -7.21 -1.14 2.61
CA PRO A 86 -8.30 -0.17 2.52
C PRO A 86 -7.82 1.27 2.63
N GLY A 87 -8.23 2.09 1.65
CA GLY A 87 -7.77 3.47 1.50
C GLY A 87 -6.60 3.63 0.52
N THR A 88 -6.03 2.56 -0.03
CA THR A 88 -4.86 2.61 -0.93
C THR A 88 -5.23 2.16 -2.35
N CYS A 89 -4.88 2.98 -3.35
CA CYS A 89 -5.16 2.72 -4.77
C CYS A 89 -4.10 3.30 -5.74
N LYS A 90 -2.88 3.53 -5.26
CA LYS A 90 -1.77 4.13 -6.02
C LYS A 90 -1.09 3.15 -6.99
N ASP A 91 -0.91 1.90 -6.56
CA ASP A 91 -0.25 0.88 -7.38
C ASP A 91 -1.15 0.48 -8.55
N ARG A 92 -2.46 0.38 -8.30
CA ARG A 92 -3.47 0.23 -9.35
C ARG A 92 -3.36 1.33 -10.39
N MET A 93 -3.27 2.60 -9.97
CA MET A 93 -3.14 3.75 -10.87
C MET A 93 -1.87 3.63 -11.74
N LEU A 94 -0.72 3.32 -11.13
CA LEU A 94 0.55 3.15 -11.86
C LEU A 94 0.46 2.02 -12.89
N MET A 95 -0.09 0.87 -12.51
CA MET A 95 -0.26 -0.28 -13.40
C MET A 95 -1.25 -0.03 -14.54
N GLU A 96 -2.29 0.77 -14.31
CA GLU A 96 -3.30 1.08 -15.33
C GLU A 96 -2.85 2.17 -16.31
N LEU A 97 -2.12 3.18 -15.83
CA LEU A 97 -1.85 4.39 -16.61
C LEU A 97 -0.41 4.48 -17.13
N ILE A 98 0.58 3.94 -16.43
CA ILE A 98 1.99 4.00 -16.82
C ILE A 98 2.73 2.67 -16.52
N PRO A 99 2.24 1.52 -17.04
CA PRO A 99 2.76 0.19 -16.69
C PRO A 99 4.22 -0.02 -17.07
N HIS A 100 4.71 0.62 -18.14
CA HIS A 100 6.10 0.52 -18.57
C HIS A 100 7.11 1.06 -17.55
N ARG A 101 6.72 2.06 -16.74
CA ARG A 101 7.58 2.56 -15.65
C ARG A 101 7.82 1.48 -14.58
N LEU A 102 6.80 0.71 -14.28
CA LEU A 102 6.93 -0.45 -13.40
C LEU A 102 7.82 -1.52 -14.02
N VAL A 103 7.57 -1.88 -15.29
CA VAL A 103 8.36 -2.90 -16.01
C VAL A 103 9.83 -2.50 -16.07
N GLU A 104 10.15 -1.25 -16.41
CA GLU A 104 11.52 -0.74 -16.43
C GLU A 104 12.18 -0.85 -15.04
N GLY A 105 11.47 -0.46 -13.98
CA GLY A 105 11.95 -0.59 -12.61
C GLY A 105 12.19 -2.03 -12.17
N VAL A 106 11.35 -2.96 -12.61
CA VAL A 106 11.52 -4.41 -12.39
C VAL A 106 12.80 -4.92 -13.06
N ILE A 107 13.06 -4.51 -14.31
CA ILE A 107 14.26 -4.97 -15.05
C ILE A 107 15.52 -4.42 -14.39
N ILE A 108 15.58 -3.12 -14.07
CA ILE A 108 16.73 -2.48 -13.43
C ILE A 108 17.02 -3.11 -12.06
N THR A 109 15.99 -3.32 -11.25
CA THR A 109 16.11 -3.97 -9.94
C THR A 109 16.59 -5.41 -10.06
N SER A 110 16.08 -6.13 -11.05
CA SER A 110 16.50 -7.51 -11.34
C SER A 110 17.98 -7.57 -11.72
N TYR A 111 18.45 -6.66 -12.57
CA TYR A 111 19.87 -6.54 -12.91
C TYR A 111 20.73 -6.26 -11.68
N ALA A 112 20.37 -5.25 -10.88
CA ALA A 112 21.09 -4.89 -9.66
C ALA A 112 21.20 -6.06 -8.66
N CYS A 113 20.15 -6.86 -8.56
CA CYS A 113 20.07 -8.02 -7.64
C CYS A 113 20.57 -9.33 -8.27
N ARG A 114 21.01 -9.32 -9.53
CA ARG A 114 21.41 -10.53 -10.30
C ARG A 114 20.29 -11.58 -10.34
N VAL A 115 19.07 -11.13 -10.53
CA VAL A 115 17.86 -11.94 -10.67
C VAL A 115 17.74 -12.41 -12.12
N THR A 116 17.37 -13.65 -12.33
CA THR A 116 17.10 -14.21 -13.66
C THR A 116 15.61 -14.45 -13.94
N THR A 117 14.79 -14.43 -12.90
CA THR A 117 13.32 -14.55 -13.02
C THR A 117 12.64 -13.62 -12.04
N ALA A 118 11.82 -12.71 -12.57
CA ALA A 118 11.02 -11.78 -11.79
C ALA A 118 9.53 -12.10 -11.93
N PHE A 119 8.79 -11.94 -10.83
CA PHE A 119 7.34 -12.07 -10.79
C PHE A 119 6.71 -10.72 -10.47
N ILE A 120 5.69 -10.33 -11.24
CA ILE A 120 4.80 -9.22 -10.90
C ILE A 120 3.51 -9.84 -10.38
N TYR A 121 3.33 -9.85 -9.06
CA TYR A 121 2.16 -10.43 -8.41
C TYR A 121 1.07 -9.38 -8.30
N VAL A 122 0.03 -9.51 -9.12
CA VAL A 122 -1.09 -8.56 -9.21
C VAL A 122 -2.30 -9.12 -8.45
N ARG A 123 -2.93 -8.32 -7.60
CA ARG A 123 -4.18 -8.67 -6.92
C ARG A 123 -5.25 -9.13 -7.92
N GLY A 124 -5.97 -10.20 -7.59
CA GLY A 124 -6.96 -10.82 -8.48
C GLY A 124 -8.07 -9.88 -8.96
N GLU A 125 -8.55 -8.98 -8.08
CA GLU A 125 -9.60 -8.02 -8.40
C GLU A 125 -9.15 -6.91 -9.34
N LEU A 126 -7.84 -6.66 -9.47
CA LEU A 126 -7.30 -5.62 -10.34
C LEU A 126 -7.17 -6.11 -11.80
N ALA A 127 -8.27 -6.62 -12.37
CA ALA A 127 -8.27 -7.26 -13.69
C ALA A 127 -7.82 -6.32 -14.83
N LYS A 128 -8.16 -5.03 -14.78
CA LYS A 128 -7.71 -4.04 -15.78
C LYS A 128 -6.21 -3.80 -15.65
N ALA A 129 -5.73 -3.51 -14.44
CA ALA A 129 -4.32 -3.30 -14.16
C ALA A 129 -3.47 -4.52 -14.58
N GLY A 130 -3.93 -5.73 -14.26
CA GLY A 130 -3.25 -6.96 -14.67
C GLY A 130 -3.10 -7.09 -16.19
N ARG A 131 -4.17 -6.81 -16.96
CA ARG A 131 -4.09 -6.81 -18.44
C ARG A 131 -3.13 -5.76 -18.99
N GLN A 132 -3.09 -4.57 -18.38
CA GLN A 132 -2.16 -3.51 -18.81
C GLN A 132 -0.70 -3.90 -18.55
N VAL A 133 -0.41 -4.49 -17.38
CA VAL A 133 0.94 -4.98 -17.07
C VAL A 133 1.34 -6.15 -17.98
N GLU A 134 0.42 -7.11 -18.23
CA GLU A 134 0.67 -8.22 -19.15
C GLU A 134 1.03 -7.71 -20.55
N ARG A 135 0.27 -6.71 -21.06
CA ARG A 135 0.56 -6.08 -22.33
C ARG A 135 1.93 -5.39 -22.33
N ALA A 136 2.22 -4.57 -21.33
CA ALA A 136 3.51 -3.88 -21.24
C ALA A 136 4.71 -4.84 -21.14
N VAL A 137 4.55 -5.96 -20.45
CA VAL A 137 5.57 -7.02 -20.39
C VAL A 137 5.74 -7.66 -21.78
N GLN A 138 4.65 -7.94 -22.51
CA GLN A 138 4.73 -8.50 -23.88
C GLN A 138 5.39 -7.52 -24.83
N GLU A 139 5.01 -6.23 -24.81
CA GLU A 139 5.64 -5.17 -25.63
C GLU A 139 7.15 -5.05 -25.31
N ALA A 140 7.55 -5.23 -24.05
CA ALA A 140 8.94 -5.22 -23.64
C ALA A 140 9.71 -6.46 -24.15
N TYR A 141 9.10 -7.65 -24.18
CA TYR A 141 9.69 -8.83 -24.81
C TYR A 141 9.87 -8.62 -26.31
N ASP A 142 8.84 -8.14 -27.02
CA ASP A 142 8.87 -7.93 -28.47
C ASP A 142 9.94 -6.90 -28.89
N ALA A 143 10.22 -5.94 -27.99
CA ALA A 143 11.24 -4.92 -28.20
C ALA A 143 12.65 -5.30 -27.71
N GLY A 144 12.85 -6.52 -27.20
CA GLY A 144 14.16 -6.98 -26.70
C GLY A 144 14.62 -6.30 -25.39
N LEU A 145 13.67 -5.76 -24.63
CA LEU A 145 13.93 -5.14 -23.32
C LEU A 145 13.86 -6.16 -22.18
N ILE A 146 13.29 -7.33 -22.45
CA ILE A 146 13.22 -8.51 -21.58
C ILE A 146 13.59 -9.72 -22.42
N GLY A 147 14.04 -10.79 -21.81
CA GLY A 147 14.44 -12.03 -22.46
C GLY A 147 15.95 -12.18 -22.46
N LYS A 148 16.53 -12.65 -23.57
CA LYS A 148 17.95 -12.95 -23.69
C LYS A 148 18.73 -11.72 -24.16
N ASN A 149 19.92 -11.49 -23.56
CA ASN A 149 20.88 -10.49 -24.01
C ASN A 149 20.26 -9.09 -24.15
N ILE A 150 19.60 -8.62 -23.09
CA ILE A 150 18.84 -7.37 -23.06
C ILE A 150 19.70 -6.20 -23.52
N LEU A 151 19.23 -5.46 -24.54
CA LEU A 151 19.94 -4.35 -25.19
C LEU A 151 21.38 -4.68 -25.61
N GLY A 152 21.66 -5.97 -25.96
CA GLY A 152 22.97 -6.44 -26.36
C GLY A 152 23.95 -6.72 -25.22
N SER A 153 23.51 -6.63 -23.97
CA SER A 153 24.31 -7.01 -22.80
C SER A 153 24.33 -8.53 -22.58
N ASP A 154 25.16 -9.01 -21.67
CA ASP A 154 25.19 -10.42 -21.23
C ASP A 154 24.04 -10.75 -20.25
N TYR A 155 23.21 -9.77 -19.89
CA TYR A 155 22.12 -9.95 -18.95
C TYR A 155 20.86 -10.50 -19.63
N SER A 156 20.24 -11.49 -18.99
CA SER A 156 18.99 -12.09 -19.43
C SER A 156 18.03 -12.19 -18.26
N LEU A 157 16.74 -11.92 -18.51
CA LEU A 157 15.67 -11.89 -17.49
C LEU A 157 14.37 -12.42 -18.06
N ASP A 158 13.72 -13.31 -17.34
CA ASP A 158 12.32 -13.64 -17.56
C ASP A 158 11.42 -12.87 -16.58
N VAL A 159 10.33 -12.26 -17.07
CA VAL A 159 9.34 -11.58 -16.27
C VAL A 159 7.98 -12.25 -16.43
N ILE A 160 7.40 -12.68 -15.32
CA ILE A 160 6.13 -13.40 -15.28
C ILE A 160 5.11 -12.56 -14.53
N VAL A 161 3.99 -12.24 -15.17
CA VAL A 161 2.85 -11.62 -14.49
C VAL A 161 2.00 -12.74 -13.89
N HIS A 162 1.88 -12.73 -12.57
CA HIS A 162 1.07 -13.68 -11.83
C HIS A 162 -0.16 -12.98 -11.25
N ARG A 163 -1.34 -13.51 -11.49
CA ARG A 163 -2.57 -12.99 -10.91
C ARG A 163 -2.91 -13.77 -9.65
N GLY A 164 -3.00 -13.04 -8.54
CA GLY A 164 -3.49 -13.57 -7.28
C GLY A 164 -5.00 -13.87 -7.32
N ALA A 165 -5.51 -14.41 -6.23
CA ALA A 165 -6.92 -14.76 -6.07
C ALA A 165 -7.67 -13.82 -5.10
N GLY A 166 -7.13 -12.63 -4.82
CA GLY A 166 -7.80 -11.57 -4.06
C GLY A 166 -7.65 -11.64 -2.54
N ALA A 167 -6.75 -12.44 -2.01
CA ALA A 167 -6.53 -12.49 -0.56
C ALA A 167 -5.57 -11.37 -0.10
N TYR A 168 -6.02 -10.48 0.78
CA TYR A 168 -5.22 -9.41 1.41
C TYR A 168 -3.91 -9.93 2.01
N ILE A 169 -3.97 -11.09 2.67
CA ILE A 169 -2.78 -11.68 3.29
C ILE A 169 -1.65 -11.97 2.30
N CYS A 170 -1.94 -12.15 1.01
CA CYS A 170 -0.92 -12.34 -0.02
C CYS A 170 -0.10 -11.08 -0.31
N GLY A 171 -0.47 -9.92 0.25
CA GLY A 171 0.38 -8.74 0.36
C GLY A 171 1.51 -8.86 1.38
N GLU A 172 1.40 -9.79 2.35
CA GLU A 172 2.54 -10.14 3.23
C GLU A 172 3.58 -10.93 2.44
N GLU A 173 4.86 -10.53 2.52
CA GLU A 173 5.93 -11.00 1.62
C GLU A 173 6.07 -12.53 1.58
N SER A 174 5.88 -13.22 2.70
CA SER A 174 6.02 -14.68 2.75
C SER A 174 4.75 -15.42 2.32
N ALA A 175 3.58 -14.85 2.56
CA ALA A 175 2.31 -15.37 2.03
C ALA A 175 2.23 -15.22 0.50
N LEU A 176 2.76 -14.11 -0.04
CA LEU A 176 2.92 -13.93 -1.48
C LEU A 176 3.77 -15.04 -2.10
N MET A 177 4.90 -15.39 -1.48
CA MET A 177 5.75 -16.51 -1.94
C MET A 177 5.02 -17.85 -1.86
N GLU A 178 4.28 -18.13 -0.78
CA GLU A 178 3.47 -19.35 -0.67
C GLU A 178 2.45 -19.45 -1.83
N SER A 179 1.79 -18.33 -2.14
CA SER A 179 0.84 -18.26 -3.25
C SER A 179 1.51 -18.50 -4.60
N LEU A 180 2.67 -17.90 -4.88
CA LEU A 180 3.46 -18.15 -6.10
C LEU A 180 3.91 -19.60 -6.23
N GLU A 181 4.21 -20.26 -5.11
CA GLU A 181 4.58 -21.68 -5.06
C GLU A 181 3.37 -22.63 -5.14
N GLY A 182 2.15 -22.10 -5.37
CA GLY A 182 0.93 -22.90 -5.53
C GLY A 182 0.36 -23.44 -4.22
N ARG A 183 0.79 -22.88 -3.08
CA ARG A 183 0.28 -23.24 -1.75
C ARG A 183 -0.69 -22.18 -1.24
N ARG A 184 -1.40 -22.52 -0.16
CA ARG A 184 -2.24 -21.55 0.53
C ARG A 184 -1.39 -20.40 1.05
N GLY A 185 -1.81 -19.15 0.84
CA GLY A 185 -1.10 -17.92 1.20
C GLY A 185 -0.96 -17.72 2.71
N TYR A 186 -0.32 -18.65 3.39
CA TYR A 186 0.00 -18.53 4.81
C TYR A 186 1.38 -17.89 5.00
N PRO A 187 1.52 -16.86 5.86
CA PRO A 187 2.83 -16.32 6.22
C PRO A 187 3.79 -17.41 6.75
N ARG A 188 5.09 -17.26 6.43
CA ARG A 188 6.18 -18.10 6.94
C ARG A 188 6.75 -17.55 8.24
N LEU A 189 7.31 -18.45 9.03
CA LEU A 189 8.11 -18.05 10.19
C LEU A 189 9.40 -17.37 9.74
N LYS A 190 9.82 -16.33 10.42
CA LYS A 190 11.09 -15.62 10.20
C LYS A 190 11.90 -15.67 11.50
N PRO A 191 13.21 -16.00 11.51
CA PRO A 191 14.03 -16.42 10.37
C PRO A 191 13.69 -17.83 9.85
N PRO A 192 14.05 -18.20 8.60
CA PRO A 192 14.88 -17.43 7.66
C PRO A 192 14.09 -16.30 6.96
N PHE A 193 14.79 -15.21 6.65
CA PHE A 193 14.23 -14.11 5.87
C PHE A 193 14.27 -14.44 4.36
N PRO A 194 13.38 -13.86 3.54
CA PRO A 194 13.32 -14.12 2.09
C PRO A 194 14.63 -13.88 1.34
N ALA A 195 15.42 -12.91 1.78
CA ALA A 195 16.73 -12.61 1.20
C ALA A 195 17.74 -13.77 1.33
N VAL A 196 17.50 -14.73 2.21
CA VAL A 196 18.33 -15.91 2.42
C VAL A 196 17.64 -17.17 1.88
N VAL A 197 16.38 -17.39 2.26
CA VAL A 197 15.55 -18.52 1.81
C VAL A 197 14.16 -17.99 1.47
N GLY A 198 13.94 -17.68 0.22
CA GLY A 198 12.69 -17.10 -0.30
C GLY A 198 11.93 -18.04 -1.24
N LEU A 199 11.53 -17.52 -2.39
CA LEU A 199 10.76 -18.21 -3.40
C LEU A 199 11.53 -19.44 -3.94
N TYR A 200 10.88 -20.58 -3.98
CA TYR A 200 11.47 -21.88 -4.37
C TYR A 200 12.80 -22.19 -3.66
N GLY A 201 12.97 -21.66 -2.44
CA GLY A 201 14.18 -21.84 -1.64
C GLY A 201 15.37 -20.97 -2.08
N GLY A 202 15.23 -20.11 -3.09
CA GLY A 202 16.25 -19.17 -3.55
C GLY A 202 16.19 -17.82 -2.83
N PRO A 203 17.32 -17.07 -2.78
CA PRO A 203 17.31 -15.70 -2.28
C PRO A 203 16.33 -14.83 -3.06
N THR A 204 15.46 -14.10 -2.36
CA THR A 204 14.36 -13.37 -2.98
C THR A 204 14.28 -11.94 -2.44
N VAL A 205 14.17 -10.97 -3.34
CA VAL A 205 13.77 -9.59 -3.02
C VAL A 205 12.29 -9.42 -3.29
N ILE A 206 11.55 -8.85 -2.35
CA ILE A 206 10.16 -8.46 -2.54
C ILE A 206 10.07 -6.95 -2.38
N ASN A 207 9.60 -6.23 -3.40
CA ASN A 207 9.39 -4.78 -3.36
C ASN A 207 7.99 -4.44 -3.87
N ASN A 208 7.40 -3.39 -3.28
CA ASN A 208 6.12 -2.84 -3.72
C ASN A 208 6.22 -2.19 -5.11
N CYS A 209 5.11 -2.14 -5.83
CA CYS A 209 4.97 -1.57 -7.18
C CYS A 209 5.49 -0.12 -7.27
N GLU A 210 5.03 0.81 -6.41
CA GLU A 210 5.52 2.20 -6.41
C GLU A 210 7.02 2.30 -6.13
N THR A 211 7.55 1.46 -5.24
CA THR A 211 8.99 1.42 -4.96
C THR A 211 9.79 1.10 -6.21
N LEU A 212 9.37 0.07 -6.96
CA LEU A 212 10.04 -0.31 -8.22
C LEU A 212 9.87 0.74 -9.30
N SER A 213 8.68 1.33 -9.43
CA SER A 213 8.41 2.43 -10.37
C SER A 213 9.21 3.70 -10.09
N THR A 214 9.78 3.85 -8.89
CA THR A 214 10.65 4.97 -8.53
C THR A 214 12.10 4.77 -9.01
N VAL A 215 12.54 3.52 -9.16
CA VAL A 215 13.94 3.18 -9.48
C VAL A 215 14.46 3.84 -10.77
N PRO A 216 13.71 3.85 -11.90
CA PRO A 216 14.18 4.50 -13.12
C PRO A 216 14.56 5.96 -12.91
N ALA A 217 13.76 6.72 -12.16
CA ALA A 217 14.03 8.12 -11.87
C ALA A 217 15.31 8.32 -11.02
N VAL A 218 15.60 7.40 -10.09
CA VAL A 218 16.85 7.44 -9.31
C VAL A 218 18.06 7.16 -10.19
N ILE A 219 17.95 6.27 -11.17
CA ILE A 219 19.05 5.98 -12.13
C ILE A 219 19.35 7.18 -13.02
N THR A 220 18.30 7.83 -13.55
CA THR A 220 18.48 9.00 -14.44
C THR A 220 18.92 10.24 -13.67
N GLY A 221 18.23 10.60 -12.60
CA GLY A 221 18.50 11.81 -11.83
C GLY A 221 19.66 11.72 -10.86
N GLY A 222 20.03 10.51 -10.44
CA GLY A 222 21.06 10.25 -9.45
C GLY A 222 20.57 10.32 -8.00
N ALA A 223 21.40 9.75 -7.10
CA ALA A 223 21.06 9.61 -5.70
C ALA A 223 20.88 10.96 -4.98
N ASP A 224 21.76 11.91 -5.22
CA ASP A 224 21.74 13.21 -4.53
C ASP A 224 20.53 14.06 -4.97
N TRP A 225 20.16 14.00 -6.26
CA TRP A 225 18.94 14.62 -6.76
C TRP A 225 17.71 14.05 -6.08
N TYR A 226 17.56 12.72 -6.03
CA TYR A 226 16.42 12.10 -5.36
C TYR A 226 16.39 12.41 -3.86
N ALA A 227 17.56 12.39 -3.20
CA ALA A 227 17.70 12.69 -1.78
C ALA A 227 17.44 14.16 -1.43
N SER A 228 17.40 15.06 -2.43
CA SER A 228 17.06 16.48 -2.22
C SER A 228 15.58 16.70 -1.92
N PHE A 229 14.70 15.74 -2.28
CA PHE A 229 13.28 15.74 -1.92
C PHE A 229 13.08 15.06 -0.58
N GLY A 230 12.04 15.49 0.14
CA GLY A 230 11.65 14.89 1.41
C GLY A 230 12.39 15.48 2.62
N THR A 231 12.48 14.68 3.69
CA THR A 231 13.14 15.06 4.94
C THR A 231 14.52 14.39 5.08
N GLU A 232 15.25 14.71 6.13
CA GLU A 232 16.58 14.11 6.38
C GLU A 232 16.54 12.57 6.42
N LYS A 233 15.51 11.97 7.02
CA LYS A 233 15.39 10.51 7.19
C LYS A 233 14.42 9.86 6.21
N SER A 234 13.50 10.63 5.66
CA SER A 234 12.47 10.16 4.72
C SER A 234 12.63 10.88 3.38
N LYS A 235 13.46 10.30 2.49
CA LYS A 235 13.85 10.90 1.20
C LYS A 235 12.81 10.63 0.10
N GLY A 236 12.80 11.52 -0.89
CA GLY A 236 12.02 11.40 -2.11
C GLY A 236 10.57 11.84 -1.98
N THR A 237 9.80 11.49 -2.99
CA THR A 237 8.34 11.67 -3.03
C THR A 237 7.60 10.38 -2.68
N ARG A 238 6.31 10.51 -2.49
CA ARG A 238 5.38 9.40 -2.33
C ARG A 238 4.01 9.77 -2.87
N ILE A 239 3.27 8.77 -3.37
CA ILE A 239 1.87 8.93 -3.73
C ILE A 239 1.01 8.71 -2.48
N PHE A 240 0.20 9.72 -2.15
CA PHE A 240 -0.80 9.67 -1.09
C PHE A 240 -2.18 9.48 -1.71
N CYS A 241 -2.89 8.44 -1.28
CA CYS A 241 -4.27 8.18 -1.70
C CYS A 241 -5.21 8.88 -0.73
N LEU A 242 -5.67 10.06 -1.06
CA LEU A 242 -6.58 10.84 -0.23
C LEU A 242 -8.02 10.46 -0.50
N SER A 243 -8.75 10.10 0.54
CA SER A 243 -10.16 9.69 0.45
C SER A 243 -10.96 10.03 1.71
N GLY A 244 -12.21 9.59 1.77
CA GLY A 244 -13.14 9.93 2.85
C GLY A 244 -13.81 11.29 2.61
N HIS A 245 -13.98 12.08 3.67
CA HIS A 245 -14.75 13.31 3.62
C HIS A 245 -13.90 14.54 3.22
N VAL A 246 -13.31 14.49 2.03
CA VAL A 246 -12.61 15.62 1.40
C VAL A 246 -13.32 16.05 0.11
N LYS A 247 -13.17 17.31 -0.29
CA LYS A 247 -13.80 17.84 -1.50
C LYS A 247 -13.24 17.24 -2.79
N LYS A 248 -11.93 16.94 -2.80
CA LYS A 248 -11.20 16.40 -3.96
C LYS A 248 -10.44 15.14 -3.56
N PRO A 249 -11.09 13.97 -3.50
CA PRO A 249 -10.38 12.71 -3.30
C PRO A 249 -9.53 12.38 -4.53
N GLY A 250 -8.36 11.75 -4.33
CA GLY A 250 -7.46 11.41 -5.42
C GLY A 250 -6.11 10.90 -4.96
N ASN A 251 -5.25 10.57 -5.94
CA ASN A 251 -3.87 10.20 -5.71
C ASN A 251 -2.96 11.40 -5.98
N TYR A 252 -2.21 11.81 -4.98
CA TYR A 252 -1.34 13.00 -5.03
C TYR A 252 0.10 12.62 -4.71
N GLU A 253 1.01 12.86 -5.65
CA GLU A 253 2.43 12.67 -5.40
C GLU A 253 3.01 13.93 -4.74
N LEU A 254 3.56 13.77 -3.53
CA LEU A 254 4.13 14.85 -2.72
C LEU A 254 5.50 14.45 -2.16
N PRO A 255 6.41 15.42 -1.94
CA PRO A 255 7.60 15.18 -1.14
C PRO A 255 7.24 14.68 0.26
N LEU A 256 7.98 13.68 0.75
CA LEU A 256 7.84 13.27 2.15
C LEU A 256 8.14 14.46 3.08
N GLY A 257 7.37 14.59 4.16
CA GLY A 257 7.46 15.75 5.06
C GLY A 257 6.46 16.87 4.74
N THR A 258 5.68 16.78 3.65
CA THR A 258 4.56 17.68 3.41
C THR A 258 3.55 17.55 4.56
N PRO A 259 3.06 18.64 5.19
CA PRO A 259 2.09 18.54 6.27
C PRO A 259 0.76 17.91 5.83
N LEU A 260 0.13 17.11 6.70
CA LEU A 260 -1.24 16.59 6.47
C LEU A 260 -2.22 17.71 6.12
N ARG A 261 -2.10 18.90 6.78
CA ARG A 261 -2.92 20.06 6.47
C ARG A 261 -2.85 20.46 5.00
N THR A 262 -1.67 20.45 4.40
CA THR A 262 -1.49 20.77 2.98
C THR A 262 -2.22 19.77 2.10
N LEU A 263 -2.05 18.46 2.35
CA LEU A 263 -2.75 17.43 1.58
C LEU A 263 -4.28 17.56 1.69
N ILE A 264 -4.80 17.90 2.87
CA ILE A 264 -6.25 17.94 3.13
C ILE A 264 -6.90 19.23 2.63
N TYR A 265 -6.27 20.38 2.88
CA TYR A 265 -6.93 21.68 2.74
C TYR A 265 -6.49 22.52 1.54
N ASP A 266 -5.29 22.28 0.98
CA ASP A 266 -4.83 23.03 -0.18
C ASP A 266 -5.74 22.74 -1.39
N GLU A 267 -6.12 23.81 -2.10
CA GLU A 267 -6.98 23.74 -3.28
C GLU A 267 -6.39 22.92 -4.45
N GLN A 268 -5.08 22.75 -4.47
CA GLN A 268 -4.41 21.87 -5.46
C GLN A 268 -4.59 20.39 -5.15
N TYR A 269 -4.96 20.03 -3.91
CA TYR A 269 -5.09 18.65 -3.44
C TYR A 269 -6.51 18.39 -2.90
N GLY A 270 -6.67 18.14 -1.62
CA GLY A 270 -7.96 17.79 -1.00
C GLY A 270 -9.03 18.88 -1.05
N GLY A 271 -8.65 20.16 -1.11
CA GLY A 271 -9.56 21.30 -1.21
C GLY A 271 -10.42 21.53 0.04
N GLY A 272 -10.09 20.90 1.16
CA GLY A 272 -10.82 21.00 2.43
C GLY A 272 -11.83 19.86 2.66
N ILE A 273 -12.53 19.96 3.79
CA ILE A 273 -13.49 18.95 4.26
C ILE A 273 -14.80 19.07 3.47
N LEU A 274 -15.36 17.93 3.07
CA LEU A 274 -16.62 17.86 2.35
C LEU A 274 -17.76 18.48 3.15
N GLY A 275 -18.52 19.38 2.51
CA GLY A 275 -19.65 20.08 3.13
C GLY A 275 -19.24 21.15 4.15
N ASP A 276 -17.97 21.60 4.12
CA ASP A 276 -17.40 22.58 5.07
C ASP A 276 -17.58 22.18 6.54
N ARG A 277 -17.58 20.85 6.79
CA ARG A 277 -17.68 20.25 8.12
C ARG A 277 -16.34 20.32 8.85
N GLU A 278 -16.39 20.08 10.17
CA GLU A 278 -15.18 19.99 10.99
C GLU A 278 -14.44 18.66 10.76
N LEU A 279 -13.13 18.72 10.78
CA LEU A 279 -12.26 17.52 10.77
C LEU A 279 -12.42 16.79 12.11
N LYS A 280 -12.76 15.50 12.08
CA LYS A 280 -12.90 14.67 13.27
C LYS A 280 -11.72 13.73 13.50
N ALA A 281 -11.33 13.01 12.46
CA ALA A 281 -10.26 12.02 12.57
C ALA A 281 -9.53 11.83 11.24
N ILE A 282 -8.27 11.35 11.33
CA ILE A 282 -7.39 11.08 10.20
C ILE A 282 -6.86 9.65 10.33
N ILE A 283 -6.99 8.85 9.29
CA ILE A 283 -6.28 7.58 9.13
C ILE A 283 -5.16 7.85 8.13
N PRO A 284 -3.87 7.94 8.55
CA PRO A 284 -2.83 8.50 7.69
C PRO A 284 -2.21 7.52 6.70
N GLY A 285 -2.39 6.21 6.89
CA GLY A 285 -1.61 5.22 6.15
C GLY A 285 -2.36 3.93 5.76
N GLY A 286 -3.70 3.99 5.67
CA GLY A 286 -4.58 2.84 5.46
C GLY A 286 -5.18 2.31 6.77
N SER A 287 -6.15 1.42 6.65
CA SER A 287 -6.93 0.88 7.79
C SER A 287 -6.07 0.20 8.86
N SER A 288 -4.87 -0.26 8.48
CA SER A 288 -3.89 -0.89 9.39
C SER A 288 -3.20 0.07 10.36
N THR A 289 -3.45 1.39 10.23
CA THR A 289 -2.77 2.40 11.03
C THR A 289 -3.65 2.97 12.13
N PHE A 290 -3.04 3.48 13.20
CA PHE A 290 -3.78 4.11 14.29
C PHE A 290 -4.45 5.41 13.82
N ILE A 291 -5.67 5.64 14.27
CA ILE A 291 -6.43 6.86 14.03
C ILE A 291 -5.77 8.03 14.78
N LEU A 292 -5.65 9.16 14.12
CA LEU A 292 -5.18 10.43 14.69
C LEU A 292 -6.35 11.38 14.89
N GLY A 293 -6.29 12.20 15.95
CA GLY A 293 -7.23 13.29 16.18
C GLY A 293 -6.94 14.51 15.28
N PRO A 294 -7.89 15.48 15.23
CA PRO A 294 -7.74 16.69 14.41
C PRO A 294 -6.57 17.59 14.86
N ASP A 295 -6.13 17.46 16.11
CA ASP A 295 -4.95 18.16 16.65
C ASP A 295 -3.64 17.75 15.98
N LYS A 296 -3.63 16.64 15.23
CA LYS A 296 -2.47 16.13 14.49
C LYS A 296 -2.42 16.56 13.02
N VAL A 297 -3.31 17.44 12.59
CA VAL A 297 -3.42 17.85 11.17
C VAL A 297 -2.15 18.54 10.63
N ASP A 298 -1.29 19.09 11.48
CA ASP A 298 -0.04 19.73 11.08
C ASP A 298 1.17 18.77 11.06
N THR A 299 0.94 17.47 11.36
CA THR A 299 2.01 16.46 11.33
C THR A 299 2.55 16.30 9.91
N PRO A 300 3.89 16.37 9.72
CA PRO A 300 4.51 16.07 8.45
C PRO A 300 4.26 14.62 8.01
N LEU A 301 3.95 14.42 6.74
CA LEU A 301 3.74 13.12 6.09
C LEU A 301 5.07 12.44 5.81
N ASP A 302 5.79 12.06 6.86
CA ASP A 302 6.99 11.22 6.79
C ASP A 302 6.94 10.09 7.83
N PHE A 303 7.83 9.11 7.71
CA PHE A 303 7.78 7.92 8.56
C PHE A 303 8.01 8.24 10.04
N GLU A 304 8.91 9.17 10.34
CA GLU A 304 9.30 9.51 11.69
C GLU A 304 8.26 10.40 12.39
N SER A 305 7.75 11.40 11.68
CA SER A 305 6.79 12.37 12.22
C SER A 305 5.44 11.71 12.51
N ILE A 306 4.93 10.88 11.59
CA ILE A 306 3.68 10.14 11.81
C ILE A 306 3.85 9.10 12.94
N ALA A 307 5.02 8.45 13.05
CA ALA A 307 5.30 7.54 14.17
C ALA A 307 5.32 8.28 15.51
N THR A 308 5.93 9.47 15.56
CA THR A 308 5.94 10.34 16.76
C THR A 308 4.53 10.84 17.12
N ALA A 309 3.66 11.06 16.13
CA ALA A 309 2.26 11.42 16.34
C ALA A 309 1.41 10.23 16.88
N GLY A 310 1.97 9.03 16.92
CA GLY A 310 1.32 7.82 17.46
C GLY A 310 0.60 6.96 16.42
N SER A 311 0.99 7.06 15.13
CA SER A 311 0.46 6.23 14.06
C SER A 311 1.59 5.72 13.14
N MET A 312 1.27 5.31 11.93
CA MET A 312 2.24 4.89 10.91
C MET A 312 1.89 5.53 9.57
N LEU A 313 2.92 5.88 8.76
CA LEU A 313 2.71 6.37 7.41
C LEU A 313 2.09 5.29 6.50
N GLY A 314 2.26 4.04 6.84
CA GLY A 314 1.61 2.87 6.24
C GLY A 314 1.79 2.81 4.73
N SER A 315 0.70 2.52 4.00
CA SER A 315 0.67 2.47 2.54
C SER A 315 0.50 3.87 1.87
N GLY A 316 0.22 4.93 2.65
CA GLY A 316 -0.11 6.27 2.16
C GLY A 316 -1.59 6.46 1.86
N GLY A 317 -2.43 5.49 2.21
CA GLY A 317 -3.89 5.61 2.15
C GLY A 317 -4.42 6.53 3.23
N THR A 318 -4.59 7.81 2.93
CA THR A 318 -5.03 8.83 3.89
C THR A 318 -6.55 8.97 3.81
N VAL A 319 -7.25 8.55 4.87
CA VAL A 319 -8.72 8.63 4.95
C VAL A 319 -9.13 9.68 5.97
N ILE A 320 -10.00 10.60 5.54
CA ILE A 320 -10.47 11.72 6.35
C ILE A 320 -11.90 11.48 6.81
N LEU A 321 -12.11 11.61 8.11
CA LEU A 321 -13.42 11.50 8.74
C LEU A 321 -13.84 12.86 9.28
N ASN A 322 -15.04 13.33 8.90
CA ASN A 322 -15.61 14.57 9.39
C ASN A 322 -16.47 14.35 10.66
N GLU A 323 -16.98 15.42 11.24
CA GLU A 323 -17.79 15.42 12.45
C GLU A 323 -19.06 14.54 12.36
N ASP A 324 -19.62 14.35 11.15
CA ASP A 324 -20.81 13.53 10.91
C ASP A 324 -20.52 12.00 10.89
N THR A 325 -19.25 11.58 11.07
CA THR A 325 -18.88 10.16 11.05
C THR A 325 -19.07 9.52 12.42
N CYS A 326 -19.80 8.42 12.48
CA CYS A 326 -19.79 7.54 13.64
C CYS A 326 -18.46 6.77 13.70
N ILE A 327 -17.70 6.95 14.76
CA ILE A 327 -16.42 6.26 14.92
C ILE A 327 -16.60 4.77 15.19
N VAL A 328 -17.64 4.38 15.95
CA VAL A 328 -17.95 2.96 16.21
C VAL A 328 -18.24 2.24 14.90
N GLY A 329 -19.13 2.81 14.07
CA GLY A 329 -19.47 2.25 12.76
C GLY A 329 -18.28 2.22 11.79
N ALA A 330 -17.43 3.24 11.79
CA ALA A 330 -16.23 3.26 10.95
C ALA A 330 -15.23 2.16 11.35
N ILE A 331 -15.01 1.98 12.66
CA ILE A 331 -14.13 0.93 13.20
C ILE A 331 -14.72 -0.46 12.93
N LEU A 332 -16.03 -0.63 13.09
CA LEU A 332 -16.71 -1.88 12.76
C LEU A 332 -16.39 -2.31 11.31
N ARG A 333 -16.54 -1.40 10.34
CA ARG A 333 -16.24 -1.70 8.92
C ARG A 333 -14.78 -2.13 8.71
N MET A 334 -13.83 -1.48 9.36
CA MET A 334 -12.42 -1.88 9.29
C MET A 334 -12.19 -3.25 9.95
N THR A 335 -12.85 -3.53 11.06
CA THR A 335 -12.72 -4.80 11.79
C THR A 335 -13.33 -5.97 11.02
N GLU A 336 -14.49 -5.78 10.39
CA GLU A 336 -15.10 -6.74 9.47
C GLU A 336 -14.13 -7.14 8.35
N PHE A 337 -13.45 -6.16 7.75
CA PHE A 337 -12.43 -6.42 6.74
C PHE A 337 -11.32 -7.35 7.28
N TYR A 338 -10.77 -7.07 8.46
CA TYR A 338 -9.71 -7.92 9.04
C TYR A 338 -10.20 -9.30 9.45
N ARG A 339 -11.44 -9.43 9.91
CA ARG A 339 -12.08 -10.72 10.16
C ARG A 339 -12.13 -11.55 8.88
N ASP A 340 -12.61 -10.96 7.79
CA ASP A 340 -12.82 -11.64 6.52
C ASP A 340 -11.49 -11.99 5.83
N GLU A 341 -10.46 -11.15 6.01
CA GLU A 341 -9.12 -11.31 5.41
C GLU A 341 -8.13 -12.08 6.31
N SER A 342 -8.53 -12.46 7.51
CA SER A 342 -7.70 -13.33 8.35
C SER A 342 -7.48 -14.68 7.67
N CYS A 343 -6.22 -15.07 7.47
CA CYS A 343 -5.90 -16.36 6.85
C CYS A 343 -6.27 -17.57 7.73
N GLY A 344 -6.60 -17.34 9.00
CA GLY A 344 -6.98 -18.37 9.96
C GLY A 344 -5.83 -19.18 10.55
N LYS A 345 -4.56 -18.84 10.24
CA LYS A 345 -3.40 -19.62 10.68
C LYS A 345 -3.18 -19.62 12.19
N CYS A 346 -3.34 -18.47 12.85
CA CYS A 346 -3.07 -18.34 14.27
C CYS A 346 -4.31 -17.93 15.07
N THR A 347 -4.45 -18.50 16.27
CA THR A 347 -5.62 -18.33 17.14
C THR A 347 -5.89 -16.87 17.51
N PRO A 348 -4.90 -16.04 17.95
CA PRO A 348 -5.19 -14.67 18.36
C PRO A 348 -5.87 -13.84 17.26
N CYS A 349 -5.39 -13.93 16.01
CA CYS A 349 -5.99 -13.24 14.87
C CYS A 349 -7.33 -13.87 14.48
N ARG A 350 -7.39 -15.20 14.24
CA ARG A 350 -8.59 -15.90 13.75
C ARG A 350 -9.79 -15.70 14.66
N GLU A 351 -9.62 -15.97 15.96
CA GLU A 351 -10.70 -15.86 16.92
C GLU A 351 -10.91 -14.42 17.38
N GLY A 352 -9.81 -13.70 17.60
CA GLY A 352 -9.88 -12.34 18.12
C GLY A 352 -10.57 -11.37 17.18
N THR A 353 -10.30 -11.40 15.86
CA THR A 353 -10.98 -10.52 14.91
C THR A 353 -12.48 -10.83 14.81
N TYR A 354 -12.86 -12.10 14.95
CA TYR A 354 -14.26 -12.48 15.04
C TYR A 354 -14.93 -11.89 16.30
N TRP A 355 -14.33 -12.08 17.47
CA TRP A 355 -14.89 -11.55 18.72
C TRP A 355 -14.96 -10.02 18.74
N LEU A 356 -13.95 -9.34 18.22
CA LEU A 356 -13.94 -7.88 18.09
C LEU A 356 -15.10 -7.40 17.21
N THR A 357 -15.36 -8.08 16.09
CA THR A 357 -16.49 -7.75 15.21
C THR A 357 -17.83 -7.92 15.93
N GLU A 358 -18.07 -9.05 16.59
CA GLU A 358 -19.31 -9.33 17.33
C GLU A 358 -19.57 -8.28 18.44
N ILE A 359 -18.53 -7.83 19.13
CA ILE A 359 -18.66 -6.78 20.15
C ILE A 359 -19.01 -5.44 19.51
N LEU A 360 -18.31 -5.06 18.43
CA LEU A 360 -18.57 -3.82 17.74
C LEU A 360 -19.96 -3.79 17.10
N GLU A 361 -20.46 -4.91 16.56
CA GLU A 361 -21.81 -5.04 16.06
C GLU A 361 -22.85 -4.82 17.17
N ARG A 362 -22.65 -5.41 18.37
CA ARG A 362 -23.54 -5.15 19.51
C ARG A 362 -23.55 -3.69 19.92
N LEU A 363 -22.38 -3.03 19.96
CA LEU A 363 -22.26 -1.61 20.28
C LEU A 363 -22.96 -0.75 19.24
N GLU A 364 -22.73 -1.00 17.95
CA GLU A 364 -23.32 -0.23 16.85
C GLU A 364 -24.85 -0.33 16.82
N HIS A 365 -25.39 -1.52 17.14
CA HIS A 365 -26.84 -1.76 17.14
C HIS A 365 -27.53 -1.49 18.50
N GLY A 366 -26.84 -0.87 19.44
CA GLY A 366 -27.42 -0.46 20.72
C GLY A 366 -27.66 -1.60 21.73
N HIS A 367 -27.00 -2.72 21.54
CA HIS A 367 -27.06 -3.90 22.45
C HIS A 367 -25.78 -4.08 23.27
N GLY A 368 -24.83 -3.15 23.13
CA GLY A 368 -23.57 -3.18 23.86
C GLY A 368 -23.71 -2.76 25.32
N THR A 369 -22.70 -3.10 26.09
CA THR A 369 -22.59 -2.75 27.50
C THR A 369 -21.26 -2.04 27.79
N GLN A 370 -21.14 -1.38 28.94
CA GLN A 370 -19.88 -0.75 29.35
C GLN A 370 -18.73 -1.77 29.40
N LYS A 371 -19.01 -3.02 29.78
CA LYS A 371 -18.00 -4.10 29.79
C LYS A 371 -17.51 -4.47 28.39
N ASP A 372 -18.34 -4.31 27.36
CA ASP A 372 -17.95 -4.59 25.97
C ASP A 372 -16.86 -3.62 25.51
N ILE A 373 -16.91 -2.34 25.92
CA ILE A 373 -15.88 -1.35 25.58
C ILE A 373 -14.53 -1.74 26.18
N ASP A 374 -14.51 -2.18 27.44
CA ASP A 374 -13.29 -2.60 28.12
C ASP A 374 -12.76 -3.94 27.56
N LEU A 375 -13.68 -4.84 27.18
CA LEU A 375 -13.36 -6.13 26.56
C LEU A 375 -12.73 -5.97 25.16
N LEU A 376 -13.14 -4.95 24.37
CA LEU A 376 -12.48 -4.63 23.11
C LEU A 376 -10.99 -4.38 23.31
N VAL A 377 -10.62 -3.58 24.32
CA VAL A 377 -9.22 -3.26 24.61
C VAL A 377 -8.47 -4.50 25.08
N ASP A 378 -9.05 -5.30 25.97
CA ASP A 378 -8.45 -6.54 26.49
C ASP A 378 -8.17 -7.55 25.34
N ILE A 379 -9.12 -7.74 24.43
CA ILE A 379 -8.93 -8.62 23.25
C ILE A 379 -7.82 -8.05 22.35
N CYS A 380 -7.80 -6.74 22.09
CA CYS A 380 -6.74 -6.11 21.31
C CYS A 380 -5.35 -6.36 21.92
N ASP A 381 -5.21 -6.23 23.24
CA ASP A 381 -3.96 -6.52 23.95
C ASP A 381 -3.55 -8.00 23.84
N ASN A 382 -4.52 -8.90 23.71
CA ASN A 382 -4.28 -10.34 23.51
C ASN A 382 -4.01 -10.75 22.05
N ILE A 383 -4.23 -9.87 21.08
CA ILE A 383 -3.87 -10.06 19.66
C ILE A 383 -2.54 -9.40 19.35
N SER A 384 -2.34 -8.16 19.81
CA SER A 384 -1.18 -7.32 19.49
C SER A 384 0.13 -7.94 19.98
N GLY A 385 1.10 -8.08 19.08
CA GLY A 385 2.38 -8.71 19.33
C GLY A 385 2.34 -10.22 19.59
N LYS A 386 1.17 -10.86 19.52
CA LYS A 386 0.97 -12.30 19.77
C LYS A 386 0.48 -13.06 18.54
N SER A 387 0.26 -12.37 17.46
CA SER A 387 -0.14 -12.96 16.18
C SER A 387 1.08 -13.40 15.37
N PHE A 388 0.88 -14.34 14.44
CA PHE A 388 1.96 -14.89 13.62
C PHE A 388 2.54 -13.87 12.61
N CYS A 389 1.74 -12.92 12.17
CA CYS A 389 2.12 -11.87 11.24
C CYS A 389 1.47 -10.52 11.62
N PRO A 390 1.90 -9.40 11.00
CA PRO A 390 1.39 -8.06 11.33
C PRO A 390 -0.12 -7.83 11.10
N LEU A 391 -0.85 -8.74 10.43
CA LEU A 391 -2.28 -8.59 10.24
C LEU A 391 -3.02 -8.48 11.58
N GLY A 392 -2.62 -9.28 12.58
CA GLY A 392 -3.24 -9.19 13.92
C GLY A 392 -3.04 -7.81 14.55
N ASP A 393 -1.82 -7.28 14.49
CA ASP A 393 -1.52 -5.92 14.99
C ASP A 393 -2.33 -4.86 14.22
N ALA A 394 -2.40 -4.98 12.90
CA ALA A 394 -3.19 -4.09 12.04
C ALA A 394 -4.68 -4.07 12.43
N ALA A 395 -5.25 -5.24 12.70
CA ALA A 395 -6.66 -5.39 13.08
C ALA A 395 -7.01 -4.68 14.41
N THR A 396 -6.03 -4.51 15.31
CA THR A 396 -6.24 -3.87 16.61
C THR A 396 -6.03 -2.36 16.58
N SER A 397 -5.34 -1.83 15.56
CA SER A 397 -4.89 -0.42 15.52
C SER A 397 -6.05 0.58 15.58
N SER A 398 -7.08 0.39 14.75
CA SER A 398 -8.24 1.28 14.70
C SER A 398 -9.08 1.23 15.97
N ILE A 399 -9.24 0.04 16.57
CA ILE A 399 -10.01 -0.14 17.80
C ILE A 399 -9.30 0.54 18.97
N THR A 400 -8.02 0.23 19.18
CA THR A 400 -7.24 0.77 20.29
C THR A 400 -7.17 2.29 20.25
N SER A 401 -6.89 2.86 19.06
CA SER A 401 -6.85 4.33 18.90
C SER A 401 -8.24 4.96 18.98
N GLY A 402 -9.25 4.34 18.41
CA GLY A 402 -10.61 4.84 18.42
C GLY A 402 -11.22 4.87 19.82
N VAL A 403 -11.09 3.79 20.59
CA VAL A 403 -11.55 3.78 21.99
C VAL A 403 -10.78 4.82 22.82
N LYS A 404 -9.47 4.98 22.59
CA LYS A 404 -8.66 5.97 23.32
C LYS A 404 -9.09 7.41 23.01
N LEU A 405 -9.36 7.75 21.75
CA LEU A 405 -9.64 9.12 21.33
C LEU A 405 -11.11 9.49 21.43
N PHE A 406 -12.00 8.51 21.24
CA PHE A 406 -13.44 8.73 21.07
C PHE A 406 -14.29 7.87 22.02
N ARG A 407 -13.75 7.51 23.21
CA ARG A 407 -14.44 6.67 24.20
C ARG A 407 -15.87 7.13 24.49
N LYS A 408 -16.11 8.44 24.50
CA LYS A 408 -17.45 9.02 24.72
C LYS A 408 -18.47 8.62 23.66
N GLU A 409 -18.06 8.37 22.43
CA GLU A 409 -18.98 7.88 21.38
C GLU A 409 -19.39 6.42 21.64
N PHE A 410 -18.44 5.58 22.10
CA PHE A 410 -18.76 4.21 22.50
C PHE A 410 -19.69 4.18 23.72
N GLU A 411 -19.43 5.00 24.73
CA GLU A 411 -20.30 5.13 25.92
C GLU A 411 -21.69 5.65 25.53
N TYR A 412 -21.78 6.58 24.59
CA TYR A 412 -23.07 7.08 24.08
C TYR A 412 -23.90 5.99 23.42
N HIS A 413 -23.29 5.11 22.61
CA HIS A 413 -23.97 3.95 22.03
C HIS A 413 -24.53 3.03 23.10
N VAL A 414 -23.81 2.81 24.20
CA VAL A 414 -24.24 2.01 25.33
C VAL A 414 -25.42 2.67 26.08
N GLU A 415 -25.32 3.97 26.32
CA GLU A 415 -26.33 4.69 27.12
C GLU A 415 -27.65 4.95 26.36
N HIS A 416 -27.55 5.21 25.06
CA HIS A 416 -28.69 5.67 24.25
C HIS A 416 -29.16 4.64 23.21
N GLY A 417 -28.40 3.56 22.98
CA GLY A 417 -28.74 2.52 22.01
C GLY A 417 -28.62 2.95 20.53
N HIS A 418 -27.96 4.07 20.25
CA HIS A 418 -27.75 4.59 18.90
C HIS A 418 -26.55 5.54 18.85
N CYS A 419 -26.11 5.85 17.62
CA CYS A 419 -25.00 6.75 17.35
C CYS A 419 -25.29 8.19 17.78
N MET A 420 -24.25 8.92 18.29
CA MET A 420 -24.28 10.36 18.61
C MET A 420 -24.52 11.22 17.37
N VAL A 421 -24.00 10.84 16.22
CA VAL A 421 -24.10 11.54 14.95
C VAL A 421 -25.14 10.88 14.07
N GLY A 422 -26.08 11.64 13.54
CA GLY A 422 -27.14 11.13 12.67
C GLY A 422 -28.32 10.46 13.37
N SER A 423 -28.85 11.05 14.42
CA SER A 423 -30.04 10.62 15.17
C SER A 423 -31.36 10.56 14.35
N GLY A 424 -31.31 10.06 13.13
CA GLY A 424 -32.47 9.96 12.24
C GLY A 424 -32.47 8.77 11.28
N ARG A 425 -31.41 7.98 11.23
CA ARG A 425 -31.41 6.75 10.45
C ARG A 425 -31.24 5.57 11.40
N ALA A 426 -32.36 4.95 11.75
CA ALA A 426 -32.35 3.59 12.25
C ALA A 426 -31.55 2.74 11.24
N HIS A 427 -30.39 2.22 11.66
CA HIS A 427 -29.62 1.25 10.89
C HIS A 427 -30.50 -0.02 10.75
N GLY A 428 -31.24 -0.14 9.68
CA GLY A 428 -32.17 -1.23 9.44
C GLY A 428 -33.08 -1.05 8.23
N GLN A 429 -33.11 0.15 7.64
CA GLN A 429 -33.75 0.35 6.35
C GLN A 429 -32.68 0.64 5.30
N VAL A 430 -32.08 -0.42 4.74
CA VAL A 430 -31.68 -0.37 3.33
C VAL A 430 -32.98 -0.02 2.61
N ALA A 431 -33.11 1.25 2.20
CA ALA A 431 -34.17 1.65 1.30
C ALA A 431 -34.04 0.68 0.12
N ALA A 432 -35.07 -0.14 -0.09
CA ALA A 432 -35.24 -0.83 -1.34
C ALA A 432 -35.34 0.25 -2.40
N SER A 433 -34.20 0.73 -2.90
CA SER A 433 -34.14 1.53 -4.10
C SER A 433 -34.59 0.60 -5.19
N ASN A 434 -35.82 0.86 -5.66
CA ASN A 434 -36.45 0.27 -6.80
C ASN A 434 -35.39 -0.10 -7.84
N GLY A 435 -35.45 -1.37 -8.28
CA GLY A 435 -34.70 -1.88 -9.39
C GLY A 435 -34.97 -1.04 -10.65
N ALA A 436 -34.12 -0.07 -10.88
CA ALA A 436 -34.01 0.66 -12.14
C ALA A 436 -32.63 0.36 -12.71
N SER A 437 -32.62 -0.69 -13.55
CA SER A 437 -31.75 -0.91 -14.73
C SER A 437 -30.31 -0.33 -14.65
N LEU A 438 -29.38 -1.14 -14.20
CA LEU A 438 -27.95 -1.07 -14.57
C LEU A 438 -27.73 -1.78 -15.94
N HIS A 439 -28.48 -1.37 -16.96
CA HIS A 439 -28.29 -1.81 -18.34
C HIS A 439 -28.40 -0.63 -19.29
N ALA A 440 -27.50 0.35 -19.20
CA ALA A 440 -27.28 1.35 -20.25
C ALA A 440 -25.94 2.09 -20.04
N ALA A 441 -24.81 1.42 -20.25
CA ALA A 441 -23.54 2.07 -20.61
C ALA A 441 -22.54 0.99 -21.07
N ALA A 442 -22.90 0.29 -22.15
CA ALA A 442 -21.99 -0.50 -22.96
C ALA A 442 -22.43 -0.38 -24.42
N ARG A 443 -22.06 0.73 -25.05
CA ARG A 443 -21.90 0.86 -26.51
C ARG A 443 -20.75 1.82 -26.78
#